data_09f36a3b0b26ab74f280487d13f7cea6
#
_entry.id   09f36a3b0b26ab74f280487d13f7cea6
#
_cell.length_a   1.000
_cell.length_b   1.000
_cell.length_c   1.000
_cell.angle_alpha   90.00
_cell.angle_beta   90.00
_cell.angle_gamma   90.00
#
_symmetry.space_group_name_H-M   'P 1'
#
loop_
_entity.id
_entity.type
_entity.pdbx_description
1 polymer ?
#
loop_
_entity_poly.entity_id
_entity_poly.type
_entity_poly.pdbx_seq_one_letter_code
_entity_poly.pdbx_strand_id
1 'polypeptide(L)'
;MAFLTNYLRKNPLGLQLRGQLWFYTKFPFNPKSSGTRLGTYFGCKSRSGKFRKKICLQTNFGSGENPRLFWYSISARNFVKNLRFNLLITSFFLIVSCSFSRCSERKIDDTQELEKIGLSYASGYTISRGNDFWELEVTQAWSGADRVFKYLVLEENAKKPAGNFDAIIQLPVEKIIMTSTTHIPHLDMLNANEKLIGFPNLNLISSDKTWIQIDAGKVEDLGAGPSANTEMVIDLAPDWIMISTLGDDLKYLDLLAQAEIPAVINGEYVEQHPLGRAEWIKFTGVLLGKYEEANLAFEQVEKDYLEAEKLSDAIIDSLRPTVLSGVLYQDIWYAPGSESWGAKILQNAGGNYIFSDQKGTGSTQLNYEFVLENALQADFWIGSADFPDLQTMGNAEPRYKTFKAFKSGNVFSYTQKRGRAGGLEYFELGYMRPDLILKDLIKILHPNLLPGYELYFYQQLDENN
;
A
#
# COMPACT_ATOMS: atom_id res chain seq x y z
N MET A 1 -9.17 -26.22 14.13
CA MET A 1 -9.31 -25.01 14.98
C MET A 1 -8.79 -25.20 16.40
N ALA A 2 -9.12 -26.24 17.13
CA ALA A 2 -8.67 -26.41 18.53
C ALA A 2 -7.15 -26.58 18.69
N PHE A 3 -6.44 -27.21 17.76
CA PHE A 3 -5.00 -27.45 17.86
C PHE A 3 -4.18 -26.17 17.58
N LEU A 4 -4.59 -25.40 16.58
CA LEU A 4 -3.97 -24.12 16.28
C LEU A 4 -4.27 -23.07 17.37
N THR A 5 -5.48 -23.10 17.92
CA THR A 5 -5.87 -22.21 19.03
C THR A 5 -5.08 -22.53 20.31
N ASN A 6 -4.72 -23.80 20.55
CA ASN A 6 -3.87 -24.18 21.68
C ASN A 6 -2.37 -23.91 21.42
N TYR A 7 -1.90 -24.09 20.19
CA TYR A 7 -0.53 -23.73 19.80
C TYR A 7 -0.32 -22.21 19.84
N LEU A 8 -1.29 -21.45 19.32
CA LEU A 8 -1.27 -19.99 19.30
C LEU A 8 -1.50 -19.35 20.68
N ARG A 9 -2.18 -20.04 21.63
CA ARG A 9 -2.28 -19.60 23.02
C ARG A 9 -0.99 -19.78 23.83
N LYS A 10 -0.13 -20.73 23.43
CA LYS A 10 1.13 -21.01 24.12
C LYS A 10 2.31 -20.27 23.51
N ASN A 11 2.17 -19.67 22.33
CA ASN A 11 3.25 -19.00 21.61
C ASN A 11 2.76 -17.62 21.14
N PRO A 12 3.20 -16.50 21.74
CA PRO A 12 2.80 -15.15 21.33
C PRO A 12 3.11 -14.84 19.87
N LEU A 13 4.10 -15.49 19.27
CA LEU A 13 4.43 -15.44 17.84
C LEU A 13 3.33 -15.95 16.92
N GLY A 14 2.43 -16.77 17.42
CA GLY A 14 1.26 -17.22 16.69
C GLY A 14 0.31 -16.11 16.25
N LEU A 15 0.37 -14.93 16.88
CA LEU A 15 -0.44 -13.78 16.50
C LEU A 15 0.13 -13.06 15.27
N GLN A 16 1.46 -13.01 15.10
CA GLN A 16 2.09 -12.44 13.91
C GLN A 16 1.84 -13.32 12.68
N LEU A 17 1.93 -14.65 12.86
CA LEU A 17 1.48 -15.62 11.86
C LEU A 17 -0.04 -15.51 11.61
N ARG A 18 -0.85 -15.17 12.61
CA ARG A 18 -2.28 -14.88 12.42
C ARG A 18 -2.51 -13.66 11.52
N GLY A 19 -1.79 -12.58 11.72
CA GLY A 19 -1.86 -11.41 10.84
C GLY A 19 -1.52 -11.80 9.39
N GLN A 20 -0.44 -12.54 9.19
CA GLN A 20 0.00 -12.93 7.85
C GLN A 20 -0.73 -14.15 7.25
N LEU A 21 -1.10 -15.16 8.06
CA LEU A 21 -1.96 -16.25 7.60
C LEU A 21 -3.39 -15.79 7.29
N TRP A 22 -3.88 -14.72 7.93
CA TRP A 22 -5.16 -14.10 7.58
C TRP A 22 -5.12 -13.46 6.19
N PHE A 23 -3.98 -12.97 5.73
CA PHE A 23 -3.80 -12.51 4.35
C PHE A 23 -4.10 -13.61 3.31
N TYR A 24 -4.09 -14.88 3.72
CA TYR A 24 -4.19 -16.00 2.82
C TYR A 24 -5.54 -16.73 2.85
N THR A 25 -6.43 -16.48 3.82
CA THR A 25 -7.58 -17.35 4.06
C THR A 25 -8.96 -16.76 3.77
N LYS A 26 -9.09 -15.49 3.38
CA LYS A 26 -10.41 -14.89 3.08
C LYS A 26 -10.51 -14.36 1.65
N PHE A 27 -10.71 -15.26 0.70
CA PHE A 27 -11.48 -14.97 -0.51
C PHE A 27 -12.75 -15.82 -0.47
N PRO A 28 -13.96 -15.24 -0.52
CA PRO A 28 -15.18 -16.01 -0.69
C PRO A 28 -15.26 -16.47 -2.14
N PHE A 29 -15.07 -17.75 -2.35
CA PHE A 29 -15.43 -18.42 -3.59
C PHE A 29 -16.97 -18.49 -3.67
N ASN A 30 -17.57 -17.77 -4.62
CA ASN A 30 -18.98 -17.89 -4.95
C ASN A 30 -19.10 -18.71 -6.26
N PRO A 31 -19.43 -20.01 -6.20
CA PRO A 31 -19.67 -20.80 -7.39
C PRO A 31 -21.14 -20.68 -7.77
N LYS A 32 -21.53 -19.80 -8.67
CA LYS A 32 -22.68 -19.92 -9.58
C LYS A 32 -23.06 -18.56 -10.18
N SER A 33 -22.73 -18.35 -11.43
CA SER A 33 -23.63 -17.71 -12.38
C SER A 33 -23.13 -17.88 -13.82
N SER A 34 -23.58 -18.95 -14.45
CA SER A 34 -23.79 -18.98 -15.88
C SER A 34 -25.13 -18.28 -16.15
N GLY A 35 -25.17 -17.33 -17.10
CA GLY A 35 -26.46 -16.84 -17.58
C GLY A 35 -26.48 -15.35 -17.92
N THR A 36 -26.14 -15.06 -19.16
CA THR A 36 -26.49 -13.85 -19.92
C THR A 36 -27.95 -13.44 -19.74
N ARG A 37 -28.21 -12.17 -19.37
CA ARG A 37 -29.33 -11.37 -19.89
C ARG A 37 -29.14 -9.89 -19.58
N LEU A 38 -29.08 -9.07 -20.63
CA LEU A 38 -29.28 -7.62 -20.59
C LEU A 38 -30.70 -7.30 -20.06
N GLY A 39 -30.78 -6.32 -19.18
CA GLY A 39 -32.02 -5.73 -18.74
C GLY A 39 -31.75 -4.37 -18.10
N THR A 40 -31.95 -3.32 -18.88
CA THR A 40 -31.96 -1.93 -18.43
C THR A 40 -33.17 -1.66 -17.54
N TYR A 41 -32.98 -1.13 -16.33
CA TYR A 41 -34.03 -0.46 -15.56
C TYR A 41 -33.50 0.86 -15.01
N PHE A 42 -34.09 1.95 -15.52
CA PHE A 42 -34.00 3.27 -14.92
C PHE A 42 -35.10 3.41 -13.86
N GLY A 43 -34.73 3.84 -12.67
CA GLY A 43 -35.65 4.22 -11.63
C GLY A 43 -35.10 5.34 -10.76
N CYS A 44 -35.38 6.57 -11.14
CA CYS A 44 -35.00 7.74 -10.34
C CYS A 44 -36.20 8.20 -9.52
N LYS A 45 -36.11 8.18 -8.18
CA LYS A 45 -37.05 8.87 -7.27
C LYS A 45 -36.33 10.01 -6.58
N SER A 46 -36.61 11.25 -6.94
CA SER A 46 -36.24 12.41 -6.16
C SER A 46 -37.48 13.01 -5.48
N ARG A 47 -37.34 13.21 -4.14
CA ARG A 47 -38.30 14.04 -3.37
C ARG A 47 -37.72 15.46 -3.32
N SER A 48 -38.36 16.37 -3.98
CA SER A 48 -38.72 17.74 -3.56
C SER A 48 -39.11 18.54 -4.81
N GLY A 49 -40.33 19.09 -4.78
CA GLY A 49 -40.94 19.73 -5.92
C GLY A 49 -40.35 21.10 -6.23
N LYS A 50 -40.08 21.29 -7.50
CA LYS A 50 -40.33 22.49 -8.31
C LYS A 50 -40.14 22.14 -9.78
N PHE A 51 -41.23 22.19 -10.52
CA PHE A 51 -41.27 22.01 -11.98
C PHE A 51 -40.51 23.14 -12.70
N ARG A 52 -39.57 22.81 -13.55
CA ARG A 52 -39.20 23.61 -14.73
C ARG A 52 -39.16 22.69 -15.95
N LYS A 53 -40.09 22.94 -16.87
CA LYS A 53 -40.16 22.30 -18.19
C LYS A 53 -38.91 22.66 -18.99
N LYS A 54 -38.19 21.65 -19.48
CA LYS A 54 -37.32 21.78 -20.65
C LYS A 54 -37.93 21.01 -21.79
N ILE A 55 -38.15 21.73 -22.88
CA ILE A 55 -38.70 21.22 -24.15
C ILE A 55 -37.57 20.52 -24.88
N CYS A 56 -37.76 19.24 -25.22
CA CYS A 56 -36.93 18.51 -26.19
C CYS A 56 -37.51 18.78 -27.58
N LEU A 57 -36.70 19.29 -28.48
CA LEU A 57 -37.02 19.38 -29.91
C LEU A 57 -36.56 18.08 -30.58
N GLN A 58 -37.54 17.37 -31.10
CA GLN A 58 -37.35 16.23 -31.98
C GLN A 58 -37.59 16.70 -33.40
N THR A 59 -36.59 16.66 -34.28
CA THR A 59 -36.72 16.95 -35.71
C THR A 59 -36.98 15.65 -36.45
N ASN A 60 -38.19 15.56 -37.05
CA ASN A 60 -38.45 14.60 -38.12
C ASN A 60 -38.60 15.37 -39.43
N PHE A 61 -37.86 14.95 -40.43
CA PHE A 61 -38.00 15.41 -41.81
C PHE A 61 -39.18 14.71 -42.50
N GLY A 62 -40.01 15.50 -43.17
CA GLY A 62 -41.04 15.01 -44.06
C GLY A 62 -41.62 16.16 -44.88
N SER A 63 -41.18 16.20 -46.10
CA SER A 63 -41.76 16.76 -47.35
C SER A 63 -42.93 17.75 -47.29
N GLY A 64 -42.67 18.91 -47.92
CA GLY A 64 -43.71 19.57 -48.83
C GLY A 64 -44.36 20.83 -48.29
N GLU A 65 -44.09 21.90 -48.99
CA GLU A 65 -44.88 23.08 -49.30
C GLU A 65 -44.34 24.46 -48.90
N ASN A 66 -44.48 25.37 -49.89
CA ASN A 66 -43.84 26.66 -50.10
C ASN A 66 -44.04 27.76 -49.05
N PRO A 67 -43.05 28.69 -48.93
CA PRO A 67 -43.11 29.84 -48.05
C PRO A 67 -43.80 31.05 -48.71
N ARG A 68 -44.74 31.69 -48.01
CA ARG A 68 -45.28 33.01 -48.36
C ARG A 68 -44.45 34.12 -47.71
N LEU A 69 -43.90 34.99 -48.55
CA LEU A 69 -43.21 36.23 -48.18
C LEU A 69 -44.24 37.30 -47.80
N PHE A 70 -44.08 37.89 -46.63
CA PHE A 70 -44.78 39.14 -46.25
C PHE A 70 -43.87 40.34 -46.33
N TRP A 71 -44.19 41.32 -47.14
CA TRP A 71 -43.49 42.61 -47.21
C TRP A 71 -44.19 43.63 -46.31
N TYR A 72 -43.44 44.29 -45.45
CA TYR A 72 -43.85 45.49 -44.74
C TYR A 72 -43.12 46.71 -45.32
N SER A 73 -43.90 47.69 -45.84
CA SER A 73 -43.41 48.99 -46.30
C SER A 73 -43.31 49.95 -45.08
N ILE A 74 -42.21 50.54 -44.82
CA ILE A 74 -42.05 51.63 -43.85
C ILE A 74 -41.83 52.91 -44.57
N SER A 75 -42.79 53.86 -44.34
CA SER A 75 -42.83 55.21 -44.92
C SER A 75 -41.75 56.14 -44.36
N ALA A 76 -41.01 56.76 -45.27
CA ALA A 76 -39.85 57.66 -44.96
C ALA A 76 -40.32 59.08 -44.59
N ARG A 77 -40.85 59.35 -43.41
CA ARG A 77 -41.12 60.72 -42.90
C ARG A 77 -40.70 61.12 -41.52
N ASN A 78 -39.91 60.29 -40.81
CA ASN A 78 -39.44 60.59 -39.43
C ASN A 78 -37.94 60.56 -39.28
N PHE A 79 -37.15 60.75 -40.34
CA PHE A 79 -35.69 60.46 -40.27
C PHE A 79 -34.83 61.66 -39.74
N VAL A 80 -35.40 62.84 -39.57
CA VAL A 80 -34.56 64.03 -39.24
C VAL A 80 -34.60 64.48 -37.74
N LYS A 81 -35.61 64.01 -36.96
CA LYS A 81 -35.69 64.41 -35.54
C LYS A 81 -34.94 63.51 -34.60
N ASN A 82 -34.56 62.29 -35.01
CA ASN A 82 -33.88 61.33 -34.13
C ASN A 82 -32.35 61.37 -34.19
N LEU A 83 -31.74 62.16 -35.09
CA LEU A 83 -30.27 62.16 -35.22
C LEU A 83 -29.55 62.92 -34.10
N ARG A 84 -30.19 63.97 -33.48
CA ARG A 84 -29.61 64.70 -32.35
C ARG A 84 -29.80 63.99 -30.98
N PHE A 85 -30.85 63.18 -30.86
CA PHE A 85 -31.10 62.44 -29.63
C PHE A 85 -30.26 61.16 -29.56
N ASN A 86 -29.97 60.54 -30.70
CA ASN A 86 -29.07 59.38 -30.75
C ASN A 86 -27.59 59.71 -30.54
N LEU A 87 -27.11 60.91 -30.90
CA LEU A 87 -25.72 61.35 -30.64
C LEU A 87 -25.46 61.62 -29.16
N LEU A 88 -26.45 62.07 -28.38
CA LEU A 88 -26.32 62.24 -26.92
C LEU A 88 -26.38 60.90 -26.15
N ILE A 89 -27.18 59.94 -26.64
CA ILE A 89 -27.26 58.59 -26.04
C ILE A 89 -25.98 57.79 -26.33
N THR A 90 -25.45 57.88 -27.56
CA THR A 90 -24.20 57.18 -27.90
C THR A 90 -22.98 57.76 -27.17
N SER A 91 -22.88 59.08 -26.91
CA SER A 91 -21.81 59.63 -26.10
C SER A 91 -21.96 59.29 -24.60
N PHE A 92 -23.18 59.14 -24.07
CA PHE A 92 -23.41 58.72 -22.70
C PHE A 92 -23.10 57.22 -22.52
N PHE A 93 -23.41 56.36 -23.51
CA PHE A 93 -23.03 54.94 -23.50
C PHE A 93 -21.52 54.73 -23.66
N LEU A 94 -20.81 55.58 -24.41
CA LEU A 94 -19.32 55.53 -24.51
C LEU A 94 -18.63 55.95 -23.22
N ILE A 95 -19.19 56.90 -22.47
CA ILE A 95 -18.63 57.31 -21.16
C ILE A 95 -18.91 56.24 -20.08
N VAL A 96 -20.10 55.61 -20.10
CA VAL A 96 -20.44 54.54 -19.18
C VAL A 96 -19.66 53.26 -19.51
N SER A 97 -19.35 52.97 -20.79
CA SER A 97 -18.52 51.81 -21.19
C SER A 97 -17.07 51.96 -20.78
N CYS A 98 -16.51 53.19 -20.67
CA CYS A 98 -15.15 53.42 -20.15
C CYS A 98 -15.02 53.29 -18.63
N SER A 99 -16.15 53.38 -17.90
CA SER A 99 -16.14 53.24 -16.43
C SER A 99 -16.27 51.79 -15.96
N PHE A 100 -16.66 50.89 -16.87
CA PHE A 100 -16.74 49.43 -16.57
C PHE A 100 -15.56 48.60 -17.05
N SER A 101 -14.57 49.26 -17.67
CA SER A 101 -13.32 48.55 -18.06
C SER A 101 -12.27 48.83 -17.05
N ARG A 102 -12.25 48.11 -15.93
CA ARG A 102 -11.10 47.68 -15.12
C ARG A 102 -11.50 47.34 -13.69
N CYS A 103 -12.23 46.27 -13.60
CA CYS A 103 -11.94 45.26 -12.58
C CYS A 103 -11.98 43.94 -13.31
N SER A 104 -10.95 43.65 -14.09
CA SER A 104 -10.54 42.30 -14.32
C SER A 104 -10.03 41.84 -12.95
N GLU A 105 -10.92 41.24 -12.14
CA GLU A 105 -10.44 40.27 -11.19
C GLU A 105 -9.52 39.36 -11.98
N ARG A 106 -8.21 39.51 -11.84
CA ARG A 106 -7.33 38.37 -12.04
C ARG A 106 -7.91 37.31 -11.12
N LYS A 107 -8.67 36.37 -11.69
CA LYS A 107 -8.65 35.03 -11.15
C LYS A 107 -7.17 34.70 -11.12
N ILE A 108 -6.59 34.79 -9.96
CA ILE A 108 -5.38 34.07 -9.64
C ILE A 108 -5.86 32.66 -9.87
N ASP A 109 -5.43 32.08 -10.98
CA ASP A 109 -5.55 30.67 -11.25
C ASP A 109 -4.62 30.03 -10.24
N ASP A 110 -5.17 29.75 -9.06
CA ASP A 110 -4.48 29.16 -7.91
C ASP A 110 -4.32 27.64 -8.16
N THR A 111 -4.17 27.27 -9.42
CA THR A 111 -3.64 25.96 -9.81
C THR A 111 -2.15 26.01 -9.53
N GLN A 112 -1.80 25.81 -8.26
CA GLN A 112 -0.40 25.52 -7.90
C GLN A 112 0.02 24.31 -8.72
N GLU A 113 1.04 24.48 -9.54
CA GLU A 113 1.62 23.42 -10.36
C GLU A 113 2.24 22.40 -9.39
N LEU A 114 1.66 21.17 -9.35
CA LEU A 114 2.16 20.09 -8.54
C LEU A 114 3.29 19.39 -9.29
N GLU A 115 4.47 19.35 -8.70
CA GLU A 115 5.58 18.54 -9.19
C GLU A 115 5.40 17.09 -8.75
N LYS A 116 5.26 16.16 -9.71
CA LYS A 116 5.25 14.73 -9.42
C LYS A 116 6.64 14.22 -9.13
N ILE A 117 6.80 13.60 -7.97
CA ILE A 117 8.03 12.91 -7.59
C ILE A 117 7.98 11.48 -8.15
N GLY A 118 9.00 11.12 -8.94
CA GLY A 118 9.11 9.78 -9.52
C GLY A 118 9.42 8.73 -8.44
N LEU A 119 8.69 7.61 -8.48
CA LEU A 119 9.01 6.40 -7.73
C LEU A 119 9.59 5.37 -8.69
N SER A 120 10.60 4.63 -8.23
CA SER A 120 11.34 3.69 -9.08
C SER A 120 10.71 2.29 -9.11
N TYR A 121 10.12 1.84 -8.00
CA TYR A 121 9.64 0.47 -7.80
C TYR A 121 8.25 0.41 -7.20
N ALA A 122 7.88 1.33 -6.31
CA ALA A 122 6.58 1.35 -5.70
C ALA A 122 5.50 1.78 -6.70
N SER A 123 4.37 1.10 -6.67
CA SER A 123 3.22 1.34 -7.56
C SER A 123 1.93 1.66 -6.82
N GLY A 124 1.91 1.40 -5.52
CA GLY A 124 0.72 1.54 -4.68
C GLY A 124 0.41 2.95 -4.23
N TYR A 125 1.32 3.91 -4.46
CA TYR A 125 1.12 5.31 -4.07
C TYR A 125 1.81 6.30 -5.02
N THR A 126 1.49 7.58 -4.88
CA THR A 126 2.17 8.68 -5.58
C THR A 126 2.50 9.80 -4.60
N ILE A 127 3.55 10.57 -4.90
CA ILE A 127 3.96 11.78 -4.19
C ILE A 127 3.93 12.95 -5.16
N SER A 128 3.35 14.06 -4.74
CA SER A 128 3.42 15.33 -5.47
C SER A 128 3.81 16.46 -4.52
N ARG A 129 4.66 17.38 -4.97
CA ARG A 129 5.15 18.52 -4.22
C ARG A 129 4.49 19.79 -4.71
N GLY A 130 3.87 20.54 -3.81
CA GLY A 130 3.50 21.95 -4.00
C GLY A 130 4.57 22.87 -3.44
N ASN A 131 4.29 24.17 -3.34
CA ASN A 131 5.27 25.16 -2.81
C ASN A 131 5.57 24.95 -1.31
N ASP A 132 4.52 24.70 -0.52
CA ASP A 132 4.56 24.60 0.94
C ASP A 132 3.71 23.44 1.47
N PHE A 133 3.44 22.44 0.61
CA PHE A 133 2.69 21.24 0.97
C PHE A 133 3.08 20.05 0.08
N TRP A 134 2.66 18.86 0.51
CA TRP A 134 2.76 17.62 -0.25
C TRP A 134 1.38 17.00 -0.42
N GLU A 135 1.14 16.38 -1.56
CA GLU A 135 0.01 15.51 -1.78
C GLU A 135 0.49 14.07 -1.92
N LEU A 136 -0.15 13.18 -1.18
CA LEU A 136 0.06 11.74 -1.24
C LEU A 136 -1.23 11.08 -1.69
N GLU A 137 -1.16 10.19 -2.68
CA GLU A 137 -2.31 9.37 -3.09
C GLU A 137 -1.94 7.89 -2.94
N VAL A 138 -2.73 7.14 -2.18
CA VAL A 138 -2.61 5.68 -2.08
C VAL A 138 -3.64 5.05 -3.01
N THR A 139 -3.13 4.43 -4.07
CA THR A 139 -3.94 3.83 -5.15
C THR A 139 -4.18 2.33 -4.95
N GLN A 140 -3.32 1.67 -4.16
CA GLN A 140 -3.43 0.25 -3.81
C GLN A 140 -3.32 0.09 -2.29
N ALA A 141 -4.37 0.49 -1.58
CA ALA A 141 -4.41 0.44 -0.12
C ALA A 141 -4.47 -1.00 0.42
N TRP A 142 -5.08 -1.93 -0.34
CA TRP A 142 -5.13 -3.38 -0.12
C TRP A 142 -5.36 -4.10 -1.44
N SER A 143 -5.24 -5.42 -1.45
CA SER A 143 -5.48 -6.22 -2.65
C SER A 143 -6.94 -6.09 -3.11
N GLY A 144 -7.15 -5.56 -4.34
CA GLY A 144 -8.47 -5.33 -4.91
C GLY A 144 -9.16 -4.06 -4.40
N ALA A 145 -8.44 -3.12 -3.78
CA ALA A 145 -8.98 -1.82 -3.44
C ALA A 145 -9.48 -1.07 -4.69
N ASP A 146 -10.68 -0.52 -4.61
CA ASP A 146 -11.33 0.28 -5.67
C ASP A 146 -11.36 1.78 -5.34
N ARG A 147 -10.84 2.16 -4.18
CA ARG A 147 -10.80 3.54 -3.67
C ARG A 147 -9.35 4.04 -3.61
N VAL A 148 -9.15 5.27 -4.06
CA VAL A 148 -7.93 6.04 -3.86
C VAL A 148 -8.08 6.89 -2.60
N PHE A 149 -7.06 6.87 -1.75
CA PHE A 149 -6.99 7.72 -0.56
C PHE A 149 -6.04 8.88 -0.82
N LYS A 150 -6.45 10.09 -0.46
CA LYS A 150 -5.70 11.32 -0.70
C LYS A 150 -5.34 12.00 0.62
N TYR A 151 -4.08 12.28 0.80
CA TYR A 151 -3.55 12.92 2.01
C TYR A 151 -2.83 14.21 1.66
N LEU A 152 -3.04 15.21 2.48
CA LEU A 152 -2.37 16.50 2.38
C LEU A 152 -1.43 16.67 3.57
N VAL A 153 -0.17 16.96 3.31
CA VAL A 153 0.81 17.28 4.35
C VAL A 153 1.22 18.75 4.17
N LEU A 154 0.86 19.57 5.13
CA LEU A 154 1.12 21.01 5.13
C LEU A 154 2.43 21.32 5.87
N GLU A 155 3.28 22.13 5.29
CA GLU A 155 4.42 22.70 6.01
C GLU A 155 3.95 23.76 7.02
N GLU A 156 4.82 24.13 7.94
CA GLU A 156 4.51 25.10 8.98
C GLU A 156 4.00 26.41 8.38
N ASN A 157 2.86 26.90 8.88
CA ASN A 157 2.16 28.09 8.40
C ASN A 157 1.62 28.02 6.95
N ALA A 158 1.65 26.86 6.30
CA ALA A 158 1.10 26.68 4.97
C ALA A 158 -0.42 26.84 4.95
N LYS A 159 -0.95 27.34 3.84
CA LYS A 159 -2.39 27.40 3.61
C LYS A 159 -2.87 26.14 2.92
N LYS A 160 -4.00 25.61 3.41
CA LYS A 160 -4.64 24.47 2.76
C LYS A 160 -5.05 24.85 1.33
N PRO A 161 -4.56 24.11 0.29
CA PRO A 161 -5.05 24.27 -1.07
C PRO A 161 -6.50 23.79 -1.19
N ALA A 162 -7.15 24.16 -2.29
CA ALA A 162 -8.48 23.66 -2.60
C ALA A 162 -8.42 22.16 -2.92
N GLY A 163 -9.33 21.38 -2.36
CA GLY A 163 -9.39 19.94 -2.60
C GLY A 163 -10.08 19.18 -1.47
N ASN A 164 -10.38 17.91 -1.74
CA ASN A 164 -10.92 16.97 -0.77
C ASN A 164 -9.82 15.97 -0.42
N PHE A 165 -9.50 15.84 0.86
CA PHE A 165 -8.49 14.95 1.39
C PHE A 165 -9.09 14.07 2.46
N ASP A 166 -8.67 12.81 2.50
CA ASP A 166 -9.09 11.83 3.51
C ASP A 166 -8.44 12.13 4.88
N ALA A 167 -7.22 12.67 4.86
CA ALA A 167 -6.58 13.22 6.05
C ALA A 167 -5.70 14.42 5.68
N ILE A 168 -5.53 15.33 6.66
CA ILE A 168 -4.66 16.50 6.56
C ILE A 168 -3.71 16.48 7.75
N ILE A 169 -2.42 16.48 7.46
CA ILE A 169 -1.35 16.44 8.44
C ILE A 169 -0.64 17.80 8.45
N GLN A 170 -0.49 18.39 9.61
CA GLN A 170 0.23 19.65 9.79
C GLN A 170 1.62 19.38 10.38
N LEU A 171 2.65 19.78 9.66
CA LEU A 171 4.02 19.73 10.19
C LEU A 171 4.31 20.94 11.11
N PRO A 172 5.20 20.77 12.10
CA PRO A 172 5.87 19.54 12.49
C PRO A 172 4.96 18.60 13.28
N VAL A 173 5.16 17.29 13.16
CA VAL A 173 4.44 16.27 13.95
C VAL A 173 5.30 15.81 15.12
N GLU A 174 4.67 15.50 16.25
CA GLU A 174 5.33 15.08 17.49
C GLU A 174 4.80 13.74 18.04
N LYS A 175 3.55 13.38 17.72
CA LYS A 175 2.85 12.23 18.27
C LYS A 175 2.28 11.39 17.15
N ILE A 176 2.81 10.19 16.98
CA ILE A 176 2.34 9.29 15.93
C ILE A 176 1.99 7.90 16.49
N ILE A 177 1.09 7.23 15.81
CA ILE A 177 0.74 5.83 16.06
C ILE A 177 0.98 5.04 14.78
N MET A 178 1.57 3.85 14.92
CA MET A 178 1.71 2.88 13.83
C MET A 178 1.06 1.57 14.22
N THR A 179 0.49 0.83 13.26
CA THR A 179 -0.24 -0.40 13.53
C THR A 179 0.40 -1.66 12.96
N SER A 180 1.53 -1.53 12.25
CA SER A 180 2.29 -2.66 11.72
C SER A 180 3.76 -2.58 12.10
N THR A 181 4.36 -3.73 12.45
CA THR A 181 5.81 -3.81 12.72
C THR A 181 6.65 -3.44 11.50
N THR A 182 6.12 -3.63 10.28
CA THR A 182 6.80 -3.24 9.03
C THR A 182 7.06 -1.75 8.92
N HIS A 183 6.31 -0.92 9.67
CA HIS A 183 6.49 0.54 9.69
C HIS A 183 7.58 1.00 10.68
N ILE A 184 7.93 0.18 11.67
CA ILE A 184 8.91 0.53 12.71
C ILE A 184 10.30 0.84 12.14
N PRO A 185 10.83 0.07 11.16
CA PRO A 185 12.14 0.37 10.55
C PRO A 185 12.21 1.74 9.88
N HIS A 186 11.08 2.30 9.43
CA HIS A 186 11.06 3.66 8.90
C HIS A 186 11.45 4.66 9.98
N LEU A 187 10.95 4.49 11.22
CA LEU A 187 11.33 5.35 12.34
C LEU A 187 12.80 5.18 12.72
N ASP A 188 13.29 3.93 12.70
CA ASP A 188 14.69 3.63 13.00
C ASP A 188 15.65 4.31 12.04
N MET A 189 15.34 4.29 10.74
CA MET A 189 16.16 4.89 9.69
C MET A 189 16.05 6.41 9.64
N LEU A 190 14.89 6.95 9.98
CA LEU A 190 14.63 8.39 10.01
C LEU A 190 14.93 9.04 11.37
N ASN A 191 15.42 8.25 12.36
CA ASN A 191 15.65 8.69 13.72
C ASN A 191 14.43 9.46 14.28
N ALA A 192 13.28 8.80 14.28
CA ALA A 192 11.99 9.38 14.68
C ALA A 192 11.24 8.49 15.70
N ASN A 193 11.92 7.55 16.36
CA ASN A 193 11.32 6.63 17.33
C ASN A 193 10.69 7.34 18.54
N GLU A 194 11.21 8.52 18.91
CA GLU A 194 10.69 9.33 20.01
C GLU A 194 9.28 9.88 19.74
N LYS A 195 8.85 9.90 18.48
CA LYS A 195 7.51 10.35 18.08
C LYS A 195 6.44 9.28 18.22
N LEU A 196 6.83 7.99 18.30
CA LEU A 196 5.90 6.89 18.49
C LEU A 196 5.33 6.91 19.91
N ILE A 197 4.00 7.10 20.03
CA ILE A 197 3.31 7.15 21.32
C ILE A 197 2.38 5.96 21.57
N GLY A 198 2.12 5.13 20.57
CA GLY A 198 1.27 3.95 20.71
C GLY A 198 1.50 2.94 19.60
N PHE A 199 1.36 1.66 19.94
CA PHE A 199 1.48 0.54 19.00
C PHE A 199 0.66 -0.66 19.50
N PRO A 200 -0.08 -1.39 18.64
CA PRO A 200 -0.80 -2.58 19.05
C PRO A 200 0.15 -3.76 19.28
N ASN A 201 0.13 -4.32 20.50
CA ASN A 201 0.95 -5.46 20.91
C ASN A 201 2.47 -5.19 20.81
N LEU A 202 3.00 -4.45 21.76
CA LEU A 202 4.42 -4.07 21.85
C LEU A 202 5.39 -5.26 21.78
N ASN A 203 4.95 -6.46 22.16
CA ASN A 203 5.81 -7.67 22.12
C ASN A 203 6.19 -8.10 20.69
N LEU A 204 5.50 -7.58 19.65
CA LEU A 204 5.83 -7.87 18.27
C LEU A 204 7.01 -7.05 17.75
N ILE A 205 7.35 -5.95 18.42
CA ILE A 205 8.42 -5.03 18.02
C ILE A 205 9.78 -5.68 18.29
N SER A 206 10.65 -5.68 17.27
CA SER A 206 12.01 -6.19 17.34
C SER A 206 13.06 -5.09 17.53
N SER A 207 12.77 -3.86 17.12
CA SER A 207 13.67 -2.71 17.15
C SER A 207 14.14 -2.35 18.55
N ASP A 208 15.44 -2.42 18.80
CA ASP A 208 16.05 -1.95 20.06
C ASP A 208 15.86 -0.45 20.29
N LYS A 209 15.89 0.36 19.21
CA LYS A 209 15.68 1.82 19.31
C LYS A 209 14.25 2.14 19.79
N THR A 210 13.24 1.43 19.28
CA THR A 210 11.86 1.60 19.72
C THR A 210 11.68 1.08 21.15
N TRP A 211 12.38 -0.01 21.54
CA TRP A 211 12.32 -0.52 22.89
C TRP A 211 12.86 0.46 23.93
N ILE A 212 13.82 1.33 23.59
CA ILE A 212 14.26 2.43 24.48
C ILE A 212 13.07 3.34 24.83
N GLN A 213 12.18 3.64 23.89
CA GLN A 213 10.99 4.47 24.16
C GLN A 213 9.93 3.70 24.95
N ILE A 214 9.75 2.41 24.65
CA ILE A 214 8.81 1.53 25.39
C ILE A 214 9.24 1.42 26.85
N ASP A 215 10.52 1.15 27.12
CA ASP A 215 11.07 1.06 28.48
C ASP A 215 10.99 2.37 29.25
N ALA A 216 11.03 3.49 28.55
CA ALA A 216 10.83 4.81 29.14
C ALA A 216 9.33 5.12 29.42
N GLY A 217 8.41 4.19 29.11
CA GLY A 217 6.96 4.37 29.30
C GLY A 217 6.37 5.43 28.40
N LYS A 218 6.92 5.64 27.22
CA LYS A 218 6.47 6.66 26.26
C LYS A 218 5.55 6.08 25.16
N VAL A 219 5.49 4.77 25.03
CA VAL A 219 4.68 4.08 24.01
C VAL A 219 3.65 3.22 24.70
N GLU A 220 2.38 3.51 24.45
CA GLU A 220 1.26 2.76 25.01
C GLU A 220 0.94 1.50 24.20
N ASP A 221 0.61 0.40 24.88
CA ASP A 221 0.11 -0.82 24.24
C ASP A 221 -1.40 -0.66 23.91
N LEU A 222 -1.71 -0.55 22.64
CA LEU A 222 -3.06 -0.34 22.13
C LEU A 222 -3.87 -1.63 21.99
N GLY A 223 -3.39 -2.74 22.55
CA GLY A 223 -4.06 -4.04 22.53
C GLY A 223 -3.64 -4.94 21.37
N ALA A 224 -4.12 -6.18 21.40
CA ALA A 224 -3.69 -7.25 20.48
C ALA A 224 -4.61 -7.46 19.25
N GLY A 225 -5.48 -6.52 18.95
CA GLY A 225 -6.38 -6.58 17.78
C GLY A 225 -5.72 -6.09 16.48
N PRO A 226 -6.32 -6.40 15.33
CA PRO A 226 -5.89 -5.83 14.06
C PRO A 226 -6.12 -4.31 13.98
N SER A 227 -7.11 -3.82 14.74
CA SER A 227 -7.37 -2.40 14.96
C SER A 227 -6.90 -2.03 16.36
N ALA A 228 -6.16 -0.94 16.49
CA ALA A 228 -5.81 -0.37 17.79
C ALA A 228 -7.08 -0.01 18.58
N ASN A 229 -7.00 -0.05 19.92
CA ASN A 229 -8.10 0.36 20.75
C ASN A 229 -8.48 1.83 20.48
N THR A 230 -9.66 2.04 19.90
CA THR A 230 -10.12 3.36 19.43
C THR A 230 -10.17 4.39 20.56
N GLU A 231 -10.62 3.99 21.74
CA GLU A 231 -10.72 4.91 22.90
C GLU A 231 -9.33 5.38 23.32
N MET A 232 -8.36 4.48 23.40
CA MET A 232 -6.98 4.83 23.72
C MET A 232 -6.34 5.71 22.62
N VAL A 233 -6.62 5.44 21.36
CA VAL A 233 -6.12 6.27 20.25
C VAL A 233 -6.68 7.69 20.35
N ILE A 234 -7.97 7.84 20.69
CA ILE A 234 -8.61 9.14 20.88
C ILE A 234 -7.97 9.89 22.07
N ASP A 235 -7.76 9.19 23.20
CA ASP A 235 -7.17 9.79 24.41
C ASP A 235 -5.72 10.23 24.18
N LEU A 236 -4.94 9.49 23.38
CA LEU A 236 -3.56 9.84 23.02
C LEU A 236 -3.48 11.05 22.09
N ALA A 237 -4.53 11.32 21.32
CA ALA A 237 -4.64 12.42 20.37
C ALA A 237 -3.37 12.55 19.48
N PRO A 238 -3.09 11.55 18.63
CA PRO A 238 -1.92 11.59 17.74
C PRO A 238 -2.12 12.63 16.63
N ASP A 239 -1.00 13.18 16.12
CA ASP A 239 -1.01 14.03 14.93
C ASP A 239 -1.44 13.22 13.69
N TRP A 240 -1.10 11.94 13.65
CA TRP A 240 -1.62 10.97 12.69
C TRP A 240 -1.42 9.52 13.16
N ILE A 241 -2.24 8.62 12.61
CA ILE A 241 -2.09 7.16 12.77
C ILE A 241 -1.89 6.51 11.40
N MET A 242 -0.85 5.65 11.29
CA MET A 242 -0.61 4.84 10.09
C MET A 242 -1.19 3.43 10.26
N ILE A 243 -2.03 3.04 9.32
CA ILE A 243 -2.80 1.80 9.37
C ILE A 243 -2.37 0.89 8.22
N SER A 244 -2.14 -0.39 8.54
CA SER A 244 -2.09 -1.48 7.57
C SER A 244 -3.41 -2.25 7.63
N THR A 245 -4.16 -2.33 6.53
CA THR A 245 -5.50 -2.92 6.48
C THR A 245 -5.69 -3.85 5.30
N LEU A 246 -6.60 -4.81 5.46
CA LEU A 246 -7.06 -5.71 4.38
C LEU A 246 -8.35 -5.22 3.70
N GLY A 247 -8.87 -4.07 4.13
CA GLY A 247 -10.12 -3.51 3.62
C GLY A 247 -11.37 -3.97 4.35
N ASP A 248 -11.25 -4.72 5.44
CA ASP A 248 -12.38 -5.22 6.23
C ASP A 248 -12.68 -4.37 7.49
N ASP A 249 -11.85 -3.39 7.80
CA ASP A 249 -11.96 -2.51 8.96
C ASP A 249 -12.20 -1.02 8.61
N LEU A 250 -12.84 -0.74 7.48
CA LEU A 250 -13.16 0.63 7.04
C LEU A 250 -13.97 1.44 8.06
N LYS A 251 -14.79 0.76 8.87
CA LYS A 251 -15.50 1.40 9.98
C LYS A 251 -14.58 2.03 11.02
N TYR A 252 -13.38 1.47 11.19
CA TYR A 252 -12.39 2.04 12.09
C TYR A 252 -11.90 3.39 11.57
N LEU A 253 -11.68 3.52 10.25
CA LEU A 253 -11.34 4.80 9.62
C LEU A 253 -12.43 5.85 9.81
N ASP A 254 -13.71 5.44 9.69
CA ASP A 254 -14.84 6.36 9.90
C ASP A 254 -14.90 6.85 11.36
N LEU A 255 -14.58 5.99 12.33
CA LEU A 255 -14.51 6.37 13.75
C LEU A 255 -13.37 7.37 14.02
N LEU A 256 -12.19 7.13 13.45
CA LEU A 256 -11.06 8.05 13.58
C LEU A 256 -11.35 9.41 12.93
N ALA A 257 -11.99 9.40 11.76
CA ALA A 257 -12.40 10.62 11.07
C ALA A 257 -13.44 11.43 11.89
N GLN A 258 -14.40 10.75 12.56
CA GLN A 258 -15.36 11.40 13.46
C GLN A 258 -14.68 11.99 14.70
N ALA A 259 -13.57 11.41 15.14
CA ALA A 259 -12.76 11.91 16.25
C ALA A 259 -11.70 12.95 15.79
N GLU A 260 -11.73 13.35 14.51
CA GLU A 260 -10.79 14.30 13.90
C GLU A 260 -9.31 13.84 13.97
N ILE A 261 -9.08 12.52 14.03
CA ILE A 261 -7.74 11.94 14.02
C ILE A 261 -7.34 11.63 12.58
N PRO A 262 -6.26 12.24 12.06
CA PRO A 262 -5.78 11.95 10.72
C PRO A 262 -5.29 10.50 10.61
N ALA A 263 -5.95 9.70 9.78
CA ALA A 263 -5.58 8.31 9.53
C ALA A 263 -5.05 8.14 8.11
N VAL A 264 -3.87 7.56 7.98
CA VAL A 264 -3.22 7.27 6.70
C VAL A 264 -3.04 5.77 6.52
N ILE A 265 -3.28 5.28 5.30
CA ILE A 265 -3.11 3.87 4.99
C ILE A 265 -1.76 3.67 4.32
N ASN A 266 -1.01 2.69 4.81
CA ASN A 266 0.19 2.18 4.17
C ASN A 266 -0.13 0.82 3.56
N GLY A 267 0.01 0.71 2.24
CA GLY A 267 -0.29 -0.47 1.45
C GLY A 267 0.97 -1.22 0.96
N GLU A 268 2.12 -1.05 1.60
CA GLU A 268 3.40 -1.62 1.13
C GLU A 268 3.34 -3.13 0.92
N TYR A 269 2.51 -3.82 1.66
CA TYR A 269 2.41 -5.28 1.54
C TYR A 269 1.83 -5.77 0.21
N VAL A 270 1.15 -4.89 -0.54
CA VAL A 270 0.60 -5.20 -1.87
C VAL A 270 1.67 -5.12 -2.95
N GLU A 271 2.78 -4.40 -2.68
CA GLU A 271 3.88 -4.26 -3.64
C GLU A 271 4.49 -5.60 -4.01
N GLN A 272 4.68 -5.79 -5.32
CA GLN A 272 5.20 -7.03 -5.88
C GLN A 272 6.73 -7.03 -5.99
N HIS A 273 7.36 -5.87 -6.00
CA HIS A 273 8.80 -5.73 -6.03
C HIS A 273 9.36 -5.59 -4.62
N PRO A 274 10.43 -6.32 -4.24
CA PRO A 274 11.04 -6.16 -2.91
C PRO A 274 11.44 -4.72 -2.60
N LEU A 275 12.06 -4.01 -3.54
CA LEU A 275 12.40 -2.59 -3.39
C LEU A 275 11.17 -1.68 -3.39
N GLY A 276 10.05 -2.08 -4.01
CA GLY A 276 8.81 -1.31 -3.95
C GLY A 276 8.27 -1.18 -2.52
N ARG A 277 8.39 -2.24 -1.71
CA ARG A 277 8.05 -2.19 -0.28
C ARG A 277 8.94 -1.24 0.49
N ALA A 278 10.25 -1.31 0.28
CA ALA A 278 11.21 -0.43 0.94
C ALA A 278 11.01 1.04 0.54
N GLU A 279 10.57 1.32 -0.69
CA GLU A 279 10.36 2.68 -1.18
C GLU A 279 9.24 3.43 -0.44
N TRP A 280 8.34 2.72 0.27
CA TRP A 280 7.33 3.35 1.14
C TRP A 280 7.92 4.13 2.31
N ILE A 281 9.22 4.03 2.58
CA ILE A 281 9.89 4.94 3.54
C ILE A 281 9.77 6.40 3.10
N LYS A 282 9.73 6.68 1.76
CA LYS A 282 9.54 8.04 1.24
C LYS A 282 8.17 8.59 1.61
N PHE A 283 7.12 7.74 1.58
CA PHE A 283 5.78 8.09 2.05
C PHE A 283 5.80 8.50 3.53
N THR A 284 6.43 7.68 4.38
CA THR A 284 6.59 7.98 5.80
C THR A 284 7.45 9.23 6.02
N GLY A 285 8.49 9.41 5.19
CA GLY A 285 9.35 10.61 5.23
C GLY A 285 8.57 11.90 5.00
N VAL A 286 7.64 11.91 4.03
CA VAL A 286 6.77 13.07 3.80
C VAL A 286 5.89 13.36 5.03
N LEU A 287 5.27 12.33 5.63
CA LEU A 287 4.42 12.49 6.82
C LEU A 287 5.18 12.98 8.06
N LEU A 288 6.48 12.75 8.11
CA LEU A 288 7.37 13.20 9.20
C LEU A 288 8.09 14.52 8.89
N GLY A 289 7.94 15.09 7.69
CA GLY A 289 8.73 16.22 7.22
C GLY A 289 10.21 15.90 6.99
N LYS A 290 10.53 14.64 6.66
CA LYS A 290 11.88 14.06 6.48
C LYS A 290 12.03 13.36 5.13
N TYR A 291 11.47 13.96 4.07
CA TYR A 291 11.49 13.32 2.74
C TYR A 291 12.91 13.08 2.22
N GLU A 292 13.81 14.05 2.38
CA GLU A 292 15.18 13.93 1.86
C GLU A 292 15.97 12.82 2.57
N GLU A 293 15.83 12.72 3.89
CA GLU A 293 16.47 11.63 4.66
C GLU A 293 15.89 10.27 4.24
N ALA A 294 14.57 10.20 3.99
CA ALA A 294 13.92 8.98 3.53
C ALA A 294 14.37 8.58 2.12
N ASN A 295 14.54 9.54 1.22
CA ASN A 295 15.06 9.30 -0.12
C ASN A 295 16.50 8.77 -0.07
N LEU A 296 17.38 9.39 0.70
CA LEU A 296 18.76 8.92 0.89
C LEU A 296 18.82 7.52 1.52
N ALA A 297 17.97 7.24 2.49
CA ALA A 297 17.89 5.93 3.12
C ALA A 297 17.45 4.86 2.11
N PHE A 298 16.47 5.15 1.26
CA PHE A 298 16.03 4.26 0.20
C PHE A 298 17.11 4.04 -0.86
N GLU A 299 17.77 5.10 -1.34
CA GLU A 299 18.86 5.00 -2.33
C GLU A 299 19.99 4.07 -1.86
N GLN A 300 20.31 4.09 -0.56
CA GLN A 300 21.31 3.16 -0.01
C GLN A 300 20.83 1.71 -0.04
N VAL A 301 19.55 1.45 0.32
CA VAL A 301 18.96 0.11 0.26
C VAL A 301 18.87 -0.39 -1.17
N GLU A 302 18.46 0.45 -2.11
CA GLU A 302 18.42 0.15 -3.54
C GLU A 302 19.79 -0.25 -4.06
N LYS A 303 20.80 0.56 -3.77
CA LYS A 303 22.19 0.27 -4.15
C LYS A 303 22.66 -1.08 -3.62
N ASP A 304 22.46 -1.34 -2.32
CA ASP A 304 22.88 -2.58 -1.66
C ASP A 304 22.15 -3.80 -2.26
N TYR A 305 20.88 -3.64 -2.62
CA TYR A 305 20.09 -4.68 -3.27
C TYR A 305 20.59 -4.99 -4.68
N LEU A 306 20.78 -3.96 -5.51
CA LEU A 306 21.23 -4.11 -6.90
C LEU A 306 22.67 -4.64 -6.97
N GLU A 307 23.54 -4.29 -6.01
CA GLU A 307 24.87 -4.86 -5.90
C GLU A 307 24.83 -6.36 -5.55
N ALA A 308 23.91 -6.76 -4.67
CA ALA A 308 23.71 -8.18 -4.35
C ALA A 308 23.11 -8.95 -5.55
N GLU A 309 22.11 -8.40 -6.23
CA GLU A 309 21.47 -9.02 -7.39
C GLU A 309 22.46 -9.34 -8.50
N LYS A 310 23.40 -8.43 -8.79
CA LYS A 310 24.48 -8.63 -9.78
C LYS A 310 25.34 -9.86 -9.52
N LEU A 311 25.46 -10.31 -8.27
CA LEU A 311 26.25 -11.50 -7.94
C LEU A 311 25.59 -12.77 -8.51
N SER A 312 24.27 -12.80 -8.55
CA SER A 312 23.49 -13.95 -9.03
C SER A 312 23.15 -13.89 -10.54
N ASP A 313 23.23 -12.73 -11.18
CA ASP A 313 22.93 -12.56 -12.60
C ASP A 313 23.83 -13.41 -13.53
N ALA A 314 25.07 -13.64 -13.11
CA ALA A 314 26.03 -14.43 -13.88
C ALA A 314 25.77 -15.95 -13.79
N ILE A 315 24.83 -16.41 -12.97
CA ILE A 315 24.55 -17.84 -12.77
C ILE A 315 23.71 -18.34 -13.94
N ILE A 316 24.28 -19.28 -14.71
CA ILE A 316 23.55 -19.93 -15.80
C ILE A 316 22.42 -20.83 -15.24
N ASP A 317 21.30 -20.93 -15.98
CA ASP A 317 20.09 -21.63 -15.51
C ASP A 317 20.32 -23.07 -15.05
N SER A 318 21.23 -23.79 -15.71
CA SER A 318 21.55 -25.18 -15.35
C SER A 318 22.27 -25.33 -14.01
N LEU A 319 22.79 -24.26 -13.42
CA LEU A 319 23.43 -24.22 -12.10
C LEU A 319 22.55 -23.62 -11.01
N ARG A 320 21.34 -23.21 -11.35
CA ARG A 320 20.37 -22.68 -10.38
C ARG A 320 19.73 -23.85 -9.60
N PRO A 321 19.93 -23.93 -8.28
CA PRO A 321 19.32 -24.98 -7.48
C PRO A 321 17.80 -24.82 -7.43
N THR A 322 17.09 -25.93 -7.36
CA THR A 322 15.62 -25.96 -7.22
C THR A 322 15.20 -25.60 -5.81
N VAL A 323 14.25 -24.66 -5.69
CA VAL A 323 13.80 -24.10 -4.41
C VAL A 323 12.33 -24.38 -4.19
N LEU A 324 12.03 -25.12 -3.10
CA LEU A 324 10.73 -25.23 -2.50
C LEU A 324 10.54 -24.10 -1.49
N SER A 325 9.38 -23.46 -1.47
CA SER A 325 9.00 -22.51 -0.42
C SER A 325 7.54 -22.75 0.01
N GLY A 326 7.21 -22.29 1.21
CA GLY A 326 5.89 -22.46 1.79
C GLY A 326 5.78 -23.58 2.81
N VAL A 327 4.56 -23.76 3.32
CA VAL A 327 4.25 -24.73 4.38
C VAL A 327 2.84 -25.31 4.22
N LEU A 328 2.65 -26.49 4.79
CA LEU A 328 1.37 -27.15 4.84
C LEU A 328 0.55 -26.67 6.05
N TYR A 329 -0.69 -26.27 5.79
CA TYR A 329 -1.65 -25.94 6.83
C TYR A 329 -3.02 -26.52 6.47
N GLN A 330 -3.58 -27.39 7.30
CA GLN A 330 -4.87 -28.05 7.08
C GLN A 330 -4.97 -28.71 5.68
N ASP A 331 -3.97 -29.50 5.30
CA ASP A 331 -3.85 -30.19 4.00
C ASP A 331 -3.73 -29.28 2.76
N ILE A 332 -3.58 -27.98 2.95
CA ILE A 332 -3.30 -27.02 1.89
C ILE A 332 -1.87 -26.51 2.05
N TRP A 333 -1.10 -26.55 0.97
CA TRP A 333 0.23 -25.93 0.92
C TRP A 333 0.12 -24.47 0.52
N TYR A 334 0.63 -23.60 1.35
CA TYR A 334 0.68 -22.16 1.10
C TYR A 334 2.07 -21.80 0.62
N ALA A 335 2.19 -21.42 -0.66
CA ALA A 335 3.44 -21.05 -1.31
C ALA A 335 3.37 -19.61 -1.84
N PRO A 336 4.50 -18.89 -1.99
CA PRO A 336 4.52 -17.63 -2.71
C PRO A 336 4.01 -17.80 -4.15
N GLY A 337 3.03 -16.99 -4.57
CA GLY A 337 2.62 -16.93 -5.97
C GLY A 337 3.77 -16.37 -6.83
N SER A 338 3.85 -16.74 -8.09
CA SER A 338 5.01 -16.42 -8.95
C SER A 338 5.24 -14.93 -9.20
N GLU A 339 4.19 -14.12 -9.03
CA GLU A 339 4.23 -12.66 -9.18
C GLU A 339 4.44 -11.92 -7.84
N SER A 340 4.59 -12.68 -6.73
CA SER A 340 4.81 -12.10 -5.41
C SER A 340 6.26 -11.67 -5.20
N TRP A 341 6.48 -10.75 -4.29
CA TRP A 341 7.81 -10.32 -3.87
C TRP A 341 8.68 -11.49 -3.37
N GLY A 342 8.04 -12.47 -2.68
CA GLY A 342 8.74 -13.64 -2.16
C GLY A 342 9.27 -14.55 -3.26
N ALA A 343 8.48 -14.79 -4.32
CA ALA A 343 8.96 -15.54 -5.48
C ALA A 343 10.05 -14.75 -6.24
N LYS A 344 9.89 -13.45 -6.36
CA LYS A 344 10.84 -12.59 -7.06
C LYS A 344 12.21 -12.57 -6.37
N ILE A 345 12.25 -12.44 -5.05
CA ILE A 345 13.53 -12.40 -4.34
C ILE A 345 14.26 -13.77 -4.38
N LEU A 346 13.52 -14.90 -4.40
CA LEU A 346 14.12 -16.22 -4.62
C LEU A 346 14.76 -16.34 -6.01
N GLN A 347 14.10 -15.80 -7.05
CA GLN A 347 14.62 -15.77 -8.41
C GLN A 347 15.84 -14.85 -8.52
N ASN A 348 15.76 -13.66 -7.92
CA ASN A 348 16.87 -12.69 -7.89
C ASN A 348 18.09 -13.24 -7.14
N ALA A 349 17.90 -14.15 -6.19
CA ALA A 349 18.98 -14.85 -5.52
C ALA A 349 19.59 -15.99 -6.37
N GLY A 350 19.17 -16.19 -7.60
CA GLY A 350 19.65 -17.26 -8.47
C GLY A 350 19.04 -18.62 -8.18
N GLY A 351 17.89 -18.67 -7.49
CA GLY A 351 17.12 -19.90 -7.28
C GLY A 351 16.18 -20.21 -8.44
N ASN A 352 15.99 -21.50 -8.70
CA ASN A 352 14.93 -22.00 -9.58
C ASN A 352 13.69 -22.34 -8.73
N TYR A 353 12.79 -21.33 -8.58
CA TYR A 353 11.59 -21.49 -7.79
C TYR A 353 10.60 -22.43 -8.47
N ILE A 354 10.28 -23.55 -7.81
CA ILE A 354 9.52 -24.67 -8.39
C ILE A 354 8.11 -24.25 -8.84
N PHE A 355 7.47 -23.34 -8.11
CA PHE A 355 6.10 -22.87 -8.42
C PHE A 355 6.08 -21.58 -9.23
N SER A 356 7.09 -21.34 -10.07
CA SER A 356 7.23 -20.15 -10.90
C SER A 356 6.12 -19.96 -11.94
N ASP A 357 5.36 -21.00 -12.25
CA ASP A 357 4.18 -21.00 -13.13
C ASP A 357 2.85 -20.79 -12.37
N GLN A 358 2.87 -20.84 -11.04
CA GLN A 358 1.68 -20.66 -10.19
C GLN A 358 1.42 -19.17 -9.97
N LYS A 359 0.62 -18.55 -10.86
CA LYS A 359 0.33 -17.10 -10.84
C LYS A 359 -0.28 -16.64 -9.52
N GLY A 360 0.03 -15.42 -9.16
CA GLY A 360 -0.51 -14.72 -7.98
C GLY A 360 0.50 -13.79 -7.37
N THR A 361 0.03 -12.67 -6.81
CA THR A 361 0.84 -11.62 -6.17
C THR A 361 1.01 -11.82 -4.67
N GLY A 362 0.22 -12.76 -4.10
CA GLY A 362 0.25 -13.15 -2.69
C GLY A 362 0.65 -14.61 -2.53
N SER A 363 0.02 -15.30 -1.56
CA SER A 363 0.17 -16.73 -1.39
C SER A 363 -0.80 -17.51 -2.26
N THR A 364 -0.28 -18.52 -2.92
CA THR A 364 -1.05 -19.49 -3.69
C THR A 364 -1.34 -20.72 -2.83
N GLN A 365 -2.55 -21.26 -2.95
CA GLN A 365 -2.99 -22.47 -2.27
C GLN A 365 -2.84 -23.67 -3.22
N LEU A 366 -2.01 -24.62 -2.83
CA LEU A 366 -1.73 -25.82 -3.62
C LEU A 366 -2.16 -27.06 -2.82
N ASN A 367 -2.67 -28.07 -3.50
CA ASN A 367 -2.88 -29.35 -2.83
C ASN A 367 -1.54 -30.07 -2.60
N TYR A 368 -1.50 -30.91 -1.58
CA TYR A 368 -0.26 -31.57 -1.17
C TYR A 368 0.28 -32.55 -2.22
N GLU A 369 -0.60 -33.24 -2.96
CA GLU A 369 -0.22 -34.17 -4.03
C GLU A 369 0.51 -33.45 -5.16
N PHE A 370 0.02 -32.26 -5.56
CA PHE A 370 0.70 -31.43 -6.56
C PHE A 370 2.09 -30.99 -6.08
N VAL A 371 2.22 -30.64 -4.79
CA VAL A 371 3.51 -30.26 -4.22
C VAL A 371 4.47 -31.45 -4.19
N LEU A 372 4.00 -32.65 -3.82
CA LEU A 372 4.81 -33.86 -3.88
C LEU A 372 5.27 -34.18 -5.30
N GLU A 373 4.39 -34.11 -6.27
CA GLU A 373 4.73 -34.37 -7.67
C GLU A 373 5.84 -33.47 -8.20
N ASN A 374 5.79 -32.18 -7.86
CA ASN A 374 6.68 -31.16 -8.41
C ASN A 374 7.92 -30.85 -7.56
N ALA A 375 7.83 -30.95 -6.23
CA ALA A 375 8.83 -30.46 -5.31
C ALA A 375 9.54 -31.53 -4.46
N LEU A 376 9.20 -32.83 -4.64
CA LEU A 376 9.80 -33.91 -3.87
C LEU A 376 11.33 -33.91 -3.92
N GLN A 377 11.92 -33.55 -5.07
CA GLN A 377 13.35 -33.54 -5.34
C GLN A 377 13.98 -32.15 -5.24
N ALA A 378 13.29 -31.17 -4.64
CA ALA A 378 13.84 -29.83 -4.42
C ALA A 378 15.19 -29.89 -3.66
N ASP A 379 16.15 -29.08 -4.10
CA ASP A 379 17.48 -29.02 -3.48
C ASP A 379 17.44 -28.27 -2.16
N PHE A 380 16.65 -27.22 -2.09
CA PHE A 380 16.49 -26.36 -0.92
C PHE A 380 15.03 -26.15 -0.57
N TRP A 381 14.75 -25.98 0.72
CA TRP A 381 13.45 -25.55 1.24
C TRP A 381 13.66 -24.24 2.01
N ILE A 382 13.16 -23.13 1.47
CA ILE A 382 13.37 -21.78 2.01
C ILE A 382 12.06 -21.22 2.57
N GLY A 383 12.12 -20.68 3.81
CA GLY A 383 10.94 -20.10 4.45
C GLY A 383 9.99 -21.16 5.00
N SER A 384 10.54 -22.13 5.71
CA SER A 384 9.83 -23.31 6.27
C SER A 384 9.00 -23.02 7.53
N ALA A 385 8.60 -21.77 7.76
CA ALA A 385 7.90 -21.30 8.95
C ALA A 385 8.79 -21.21 10.22
N ASP A 386 8.13 -21.03 11.38
CA ASP A 386 8.79 -20.82 12.67
C ASP A 386 9.01 -22.17 13.38
N PHE A 387 9.94 -22.95 12.86
CA PHE A 387 10.43 -24.16 13.54
C PHE A 387 11.84 -23.94 14.08
N PRO A 388 12.14 -24.41 15.30
CA PRO A 388 13.47 -24.26 15.87
C PRO A 388 14.49 -25.25 15.25
N ASP A 389 14.04 -26.43 14.82
CA ASP A 389 14.85 -27.52 14.31
C ASP A 389 14.05 -28.47 13.39
N LEU A 390 14.74 -29.36 12.66
CA LEU A 390 14.15 -30.35 11.78
C LEU A 390 13.32 -31.40 12.54
N GLN A 391 13.72 -31.76 13.75
CA GLN A 391 12.97 -32.75 14.53
C GLN A 391 11.59 -32.23 14.90
N THR A 392 11.53 -31.00 15.40
CA THR A 392 10.27 -30.33 15.73
C THR A 392 9.39 -30.15 14.49
N MET A 393 9.98 -29.74 13.35
CA MET A 393 9.29 -29.61 12.07
C MET A 393 8.72 -30.95 11.58
N GLY A 394 9.54 -32.02 11.62
CA GLY A 394 9.12 -33.35 11.17
C GLY A 394 8.16 -34.06 12.13
N ASN A 395 8.11 -33.67 13.42
CA ASN A 395 7.13 -34.16 14.38
C ASN A 395 5.77 -33.43 14.24
N ALA A 396 5.81 -32.13 13.92
CA ALA A 396 4.61 -31.34 13.65
C ALA A 396 3.89 -31.82 12.40
N GLU A 397 4.64 -32.24 11.35
CA GLU A 397 4.09 -32.75 10.10
C GLU A 397 5.01 -33.84 9.52
N PRO A 398 4.71 -35.12 9.76
CA PRO A 398 5.57 -36.23 9.32
C PRO A 398 5.77 -36.34 7.80
N ARG A 399 4.85 -35.78 7.00
CA ARG A 399 4.93 -35.75 5.53
C ARG A 399 6.12 -34.94 5.03
N TYR A 400 6.61 -33.98 5.82
CA TYR A 400 7.77 -33.16 5.48
C TYR A 400 9.05 -33.99 5.31
N LYS A 401 9.17 -35.13 6.04
CA LYS A 401 10.30 -36.06 5.96
C LYS A 401 10.45 -36.73 4.58
N THR A 402 9.47 -36.61 3.71
CA THR A 402 9.53 -37.18 2.34
C THR A 402 10.40 -36.36 1.40
N PHE A 403 10.47 -35.04 1.58
CA PHE A 403 11.20 -34.14 0.71
C PHE A 403 12.72 -34.33 0.78
N LYS A 404 13.39 -34.22 -0.39
CA LYS A 404 14.85 -34.30 -0.49
C LYS A 404 15.54 -33.22 0.38
N ALA A 405 15.07 -31.97 0.29
CA ALA A 405 15.62 -30.87 1.07
C ALA A 405 15.59 -31.14 2.58
N PHE A 406 14.49 -31.73 3.10
CA PHE A 406 14.40 -32.14 4.49
C PHE A 406 15.43 -33.22 4.86
N LYS A 407 15.55 -34.27 4.02
CA LYS A 407 16.50 -35.39 4.25
C LYS A 407 17.96 -34.96 4.18
N SER A 408 18.27 -33.95 3.38
CA SER A 408 19.63 -33.42 3.24
C SER A 408 19.97 -32.27 4.19
N GLY A 409 19.02 -31.87 5.07
CA GLY A 409 19.20 -30.75 5.99
C GLY A 409 19.21 -29.38 5.30
N ASN A 410 18.83 -29.29 4.03
CA ASN A 410 18.78 -28.03 3.28
C ASN A 410 17.47 -27.30 3.50
N VAL A 411 17.10 -27.08 4.76
CA VAL A 411 15.88 -26.39 5.19
C VAL A 411 16.27 -25.15 5.95
N PHE A 412 15.74 -24.01 5.54
CA PHE A 412 16.06 -22.71 6.12
C PHE A 412 14.80 -21.98 6.56
N SER A 413 14.78 -21.52 7.80
CA SER A 413 13.75 -20.67 8.36
C SER A 413 14.25 -19.23 8.51
N TYR A 414 13.32 -18.27 8.59
CA TYR A 414 13.61 -16.85 8.77
C TYR A 414 13.66 -16.44 10.26
N THR A 415 14.14 -17.33 11.11
CA THR A 415 14.02 -17.22 12.57
C THR A 415 15.33 -16.92 13.28
N GLN A 416 16.39 -16.57 12.52
CA GLN A 416 17.73 -16.29 13.05
C GLN A 416 17.73 -15.17 14.09
N LYS A 417 16.93 -14.12 13.84
CA LYS A 417 16.86 -12.97 14.73
C LYS A 417 15.46 -12.72 15.26
N ARG A 418 15.42 -12.50 16.55
CA ARG A 418 14.21 -12.16 17.28
C ARG A 418 14.46 -10.94 18.15
N GLY A 419 13.47 -10.08 18.20
CA GLY A 419 13.41 -9.04 19.21
C GLY A 419 13.31 -9.63 20.61
N ARG A 420 13.59 -8.85 21.62
CA ARG A 420 13.67 -9.29 23.04
C ARG A 420 12.38 -9.89 23.60
N ALA A 421 11.21 -9.56 23.00
CA ALA A 421 9.90 -10.14 23.37
C ALA A 421 9.47 -11.28 22.45
N GLY A 422 10.32 -11.69 21.48
CA GLY A 422 10.11 -12.82 20.60
C GLY A 422 9.59 -12.48 19.20
N GLY A 423 9.31 -11.20 18.88
CA GLY A 423 8.98 -10.75 17.53
C GLY A 423 10.09 -11.13 16.53
N LEU A 424 9.69 -11.59 15.33
CA LEU A 424 10.67 -11.97 14.30
C LEU A 424 11.11 -10.72 13.53
N GLU A 425 12.41 -10.43 13.56
CA GLU A 425 12.99 -9.27 12.88
C GLU A 425 12.82 -9.34 11.36
N TYR A 426 12.74 -10.54 10.80
CA TYR A 426 12.42 -10.74 9.38
C TYR A 426 11.13 -10.04 8.94
N PHE A 427 10.07 -10.09 9.75
CA PHE A 427 8.78 -9.47 9.45
C PHE A 427 8.71 -7.98 9.79
N GLU A 428 9.69 -7.44 10.45
CA GLU A 428 9.84 -6.03 10.74
C GLU A 428 10.83 -5.40 9.78
N LEU A 429 12.13 -5.64 10.00
CA LEU A 429 13.21 -5.03 9.23
C LEU A 429 13.29 -5.55 7.79
N GLY A 430 12.93 -6.83 7.54
CA GLY A 430 13.13 -7.45 6.24
C GLY A 430 12.36 -6.75 5.10
N TYR A 431 11.23 -6.11 5.37
CA TYR A 431 10.50 -5.34 4.36
C TYR A 431 11.21 -4.05 3.97
N MET A 432 11.92 -3.44 4.91
CA MET A 432 12.72 -2.24 4.64
C MET A 432 14.12 -2.58 4.13
N ARG A 433 14.66 -3.78 4.47
CA ARG A 433 16.00 -4.25 4.09
C ARG A 433 15.94 -5.54 3.26
N PRO A 434 15.29 -5.50 2.06
CA PRO A 434 15.25 -6.65 1.17
C PRO A 434 16.65 -7.04 0.63
N ASP A 435 17.61 -6.14 0.67
CA ASP A 435 19.02 -6.40 0.35
C ASP A 435 19.66 -7.44 1.28
N LEU A 436 19.32 -7.42 2.57
CA LEU A 436 19.79 -8.42 3.53
C LEU A 436 19.15 -9.79 3.28
N ILE A 437 17.84 -9.81 2.98
CA ILE A 437 17.14 -11.04 2.58
C ILE A 437 17.78 -11.64 1.32
N LEU A 438 18.04 -10.79 0.32
CA LEU A 438 18.67 -11.22 -0.94
C LEU A 438 20.07 -11.78 -0.71
N LYS A 439 20.90 -11.13 0.10
CA LYS A 439 22.24 -11.60 0.47
C LYS A 439 22.21 -12.95 1.22
N ASP A 440 21.27 -13.12 2.15
CA ASP A 440 21.06 -14.39 2.85
C ASP A 440 20.73 -15.51 1.84
N LEU A 441 19.77 -15.27 0.95
CA LEU A 441 19.36 -16.24 -0.07
C LEU A 441 20.50 -16.57 -1.04
N ILE A 442 21.29 -15.57 -1.49
CA ILE A 442 22.47 -15.81 -2.32
C ILE A 442 23.49 -16.65 -1.55
N LYS A 443 23.71 -16.35 -0.28
CA LYS A 443 24.65 -17.13 0.58
C LYS A 443 24.20 -18.57 0.74
N ILE A 444 22.90 -18.81 0.91
CA ILE A 444 22.32 -20.15 1.04
C ILE A 444 22.44 -20.95 -0.27
N LEU A 445 22.03 -20.35 -1.36
CA LEU A 445 21.94 -21.03 -2.66
C LEU A 445 23.30 -21.13 -3.36
N HIS A 446 24.19 -20.15 -3.15
CA HIS A 446 25.46 -19.99 -3.85
C HIS A 446 26.55 -19.51 -2.87
N PRO A 447 26.95 -20.32 -1.88
CA PRO A 447 27.81 -19.89 -0.77
C PRO A 447 29.17 -19.29 -1.19
N ASN A 448 29.66 -19.65 -2.38
CA ASN A 448 30.92 -19.15 -2.93
C ASN A 448 30.84 -17.70 -3.43
N LEU A 449 29.64 -17.16 -3.72
CA LEU A 449 29.46 -15.78 -4.19
C LEU A 449 29.62 -14.75 -3.06
N LEU A 450 29.38 -15.16 -1.83
CA LEU A 450 29.48 -14.32 -0.64
C LEU A 450 30.39 -14.98 0.42
N PRO A 451 31.70 -15.15 0.16
CA PRO A 451 32.62 -15.72 1.13
C PRO A 451 32.68 -14.82 2.38
N GLY A 452 32.59 -15.42 3.57
CA GLY A 452 32.66 -14.70 4.84
C GLY A 452 31.39 -13.94 5.24
N TYR A 453 30.32 -13.95 4.42
CA TYR A 453 29.02 -13.40 4.82
C TYR A 453 28.33 -14.36 5.77
N GLU A 454 27.83 -13.84 6.90
CA GLU A 454 27.00 -14.55 7.87
C GLU A 454 25.53 -14.22 7.63
N LEU A 455 24.66 -15.24 7.75
CA LEU A 455 23.22 -15.07 7.54
C LEU A 455 22.64 -14.09 8.57
N TYR A 456 21.83 -13.18 8.10
CA TYR A 456 21.21 -12.15 8.94
C TYR A 456 19.83 -12.59 9.46
N PHE A 457 18.93 -12.99 8.57
CA PHE A 457 17.56 -13.37 8.91
C PHE A 457 17.33 -14.88 8.93
N TYR A 458 18.03 -15.61 8.05
CA TYR A 458 17.82 -17.04 7.88
C TYR A 458 18.75 -17.87 8.74
N GLN A 459 18.23 -19.00 9.24
CA GLN A 459 19.03 -20.04 9.84
C GLN A 459 18.73 -21.39 9.20
N GLN A 460 19.72 -22.24 9.09
CA GLN A 460 19.54 -23.64 8.74
C GLN A 460 18.90 -24.39 9.91
N LEU A 461 17.91 -25.23 9.61
CA LEU A 461 17.33 -26.10 10.63
C LEU A 461 18.18 -27.37 10.74
N ASP A 462 18.86 -27.54 11.87
CA ASP A 462 19.67 -28.72 12.19
C ASP A 462 18.82 -29.80 12.87
N GLU A 463 19.35 -31.04 12.92
CA GLU A 463 18.66 -32.15 13.59
C GLU A 463 18.60 -31.99 15.12
N ASN A 464 19.50 -31.21 15.72
CA ASN A 464 19.69 -31.09 17.17
C ASN A 464 20.11 -29.66 17.59
N ASN A 465 19.29 -28.67 17.39
CA ASN A 465 19.50 -27.37 18.05
C ASN A 465 18.57 -27.18 19.23
#